data_87e564b3fc3c306f91d5229201a7ea3e
#
_entry.id   87e564b3fc3c306f91d5229201a7ea3e
#
_cell.length_a   1.000
_cell.length_b   1.000
_cell.length_c   1.000
_cell.angle_alpha   90.00
_cell.angle_beta   90.00
_cell.angle_gamma   90.00
#
_symmetry.space_group_name_H-M   'P 1'
#
loop_
_entity.id
_entity.type
_entity.pdbx_description
1 polymer ?
#
loop_
_entity_poly.entity_id
_entity_poly.type
_entity_poly.pdbx_seq_one_letter_code
_entity_poly.pdbx_strand_id
1 'polypeptide(L)'
;MMRKVYLEGEMGERFGTGFPVNAPTVKDVIKCVECNHPSFKKYLMDCHEKDIGFEIDVASNKLDYAEEMLMNLQEGDVTITPIPAGSKS
;
A
#
# COMPACT_ATOMS: atom_id res chain seq x y z
N MET A 1 -9.01 7.97 11.88
CA MET A 1 -9.13 6.54 12.23
C MET A 1 -7.75 5.89 12.19
N MET A 2 -7.34 5.32 13.31
CA MET A 2 -6.05 4.65 13.38
C MET A 2 -6.16 3.22 12.85
N ARG A 3 -5.19 2.82 12.06
CA ARG A 3 -5.09 1.45 11.54
C ARG A 3 -3.62 1.10 11.40
N LYS A 4 -3.32 -0.19 11.30
CA LYS A 4 -1.97 -0.64 11.02
C LYS A 4 -1.82 -0.91 9.53
N VAL A 5 -0.64 -0.61 9.01
CA VAL A 5 -0.30 -0.87 7.61
C VAL A 5 0.77 -1.94 7.57
N TYR A 6 0.49 -3.00 6.83
CA TYR A 6 1.42 -4.10 6.62
C TYR A 6 1.91 -4.05 5.18
N LEU A 7 3.21 -3.82 5.02
CA LEU A 7 3.85 -3.83 3.71
C LEU A 7 4.52 -5.20 3.55
N GLU A 8 4.10 -5.94 2.55
CA GLU A 8 4.61 -7.29 2.34
C GLU A 8 5.82 -7.32 1.41
N GLY A 9 6.55 -8.43 1.42
CA GLY A 9 7.69 -8.65 0.55
C GLY A 9 8.78 -7.61 0.72
N GLU A 10 9.39 -7.21 -0.39
CA GLU A 10 10.47 -6.24 -0.41
C GLU A 10 10.09 -4.90 0.22
N MET A 11 8.83 -4.50 0.06
CA MET A 11 8.34 -3.24 0.65
C MET A 11 8.51 -3.27 2.17
N GLY A 12 8.12 -4.36 2.80
CA GLY A 12 8.25 -4.51 4.25
C GLY A 12 9.69 -4.50 4.71
N GLU A 13 10.58 -5.12 3.94
CA GLU A 13 12.00 -5.15 4.25
C GLU A 13 12.63 -3.76 4.16
N ARG A 14 12.20 -2.95 3.20
CA ARG A 14 12.77 -1.62 2.97
C ARG A 14 12.16 -0.53 3.84
N PHE A 15 10.87 -0.58 4.09
CA PHE A 15 10.15 0.52 4.73
C PHE A 15 9.51 0.14 6.06
N GLY A 16 9.61 -1.12 6.48
CA GLY A 16 8.98 -1.59 7.70
C GLY A 16 7.53 -2.02 7.47
N THR A 17 6.96 -2.67 8.46
CA THR A 17 5.60 -3.20 8.36
C THR A 17 4.96 -3.19 9.75
N GLY A 18 3.62 -3.18 9.77
CA GLY A 18 2.87 -3.20 11.03
C GLY A 18 2.91 -1.89 11.78
N PHE A 19 3.07 -0.76 11.09
CA PHE A 19 3.11 0.55 11.73
C PHE A 19 1.74 1.22 11.70
N PRO A 20 1.43 2.03 12.73
CA PRO A 20 0.14 2.70 12.81
C PRO A 20 0.07 3.92 11.92
N VAL A 21 -1.06 4.14 11.27
CA VAL A 21 -1.32 5.37 10.51
C VAL A 21 -2.75 5.83 10.79
N ASN A 22 -2.96 7.13 10.67
CA ASN A 22 -4.30 7.72 10.73
C ASN A 22 -4.67 8.11 9.30
N ALA A 23 -5.31 7.20 8.58
CA ALA A 23 -5.58 7.39 7.16
C ALA A 23 -6.95 6.83 6.78
N PRO A 24 -7.87 7.68 6.29
CA PRO A 24 -9.19 7.21 5.88
C PRO A 24 -9.25 6.64 4.47
N THR A 25 -8.25 6.91 3.61
CA THR A 25 -8.24 6.44 2.22
C THR A 25 -6.90 5.79 1.87
N VAL A 26 -6.88 5.03 0.77
CA VAL A 26 -5.62 4.44 0.26
C VAL A 26 -4.60 5.54 -0.04
N LYS A 27 -5.04 6.62 -0.66
CA LYS A 27 -4.16 7.74 -0.98
C LYS A 27 -3.50 8.31 0.28
N ASP A 28 -4.26 8.42 1.35
CA ASP A 28 -3.73 8.92 2.63
C ASP A 28 -2.75 7.93 3.26
N VAL A 29 -3.01 6.63 3.13
CA VAL A 29 -2.08 5.59 3.60
C VAL A 29 -0.73 5.76 2.89
N ILE A 30 -0.76 5.88 1.57
CA ILE A 30 0.46 6.04 0.77
C ILE A 30 1.19 7.33 1.18
N LYS A 31 0.46 8.41 1.36
CA LYS A 31 1.01 9.68 1.80
C LYS A 31 1.71 9.59 3.15
N CYS A 32 1.12 8.86 4.09
CA CYS A 32 1.73 8.64 5.40
C CYS A 32 3.06 7.89 5.28
N VAL A 33 3.11 6.85 4.43
CA VAL A 33 4.35 6.12 4.21
C VAL A 33 5.40 7.01 3.58
N GLU A 34 5.03 7.82 2.58
CA GLU A 34 5.95 8.74 1.92
C GLU A 34 6.51 9.79 2.88
N CYS A 35 5.70 10.28 3.81
CA CYS A 35 6.15 11.25 4.80
C CYS A 35 7.23 10.68 5.73
N ASN A 36 7.12 9.41 6.06
CA ASN A 36 8.08 8.74 6.94
C ASN A 36 9.27 8.17 6.18
N HIS A 37 9.10 7.89 4.90
CA HIS A 37 10.12 7.28 4.04
C HIS A 37 10.16 8.00 2.69
N PRO A 38 10.98 9.06 2.56
CA PRO A 38 11.04 9.84 1.31
C PRO A 38 11.36 9.01 0.07
N SER A 39 12.07 7.90 0.22
CA SER A 39 12.41 7.03 -0.92
C SER A 39 11.23 6.16 -1.38
N PHE A 40 10.12 6.15 -0.66
CA PHE A 40 8.97 5.32 -1.03
C PHE A 40 8.37 5.74 -2.37
N LYS A 41 8.29 7.04 -2.63
CA LYS A 41 7.78 7.55 -3.90
C LYS A 41 8.62 7.04 -5.06
N LYS A 42 9.95 7.08 -4.92
CA LYS A 42 10.86 6.56 -5.94
C LYS A 42 10.65 5.07 -6.14
N TYR A 43 10.49 4.33 -5.04
CA TYR A 43 10.23 2.91 -5.10
C TYR A 43 8.96 2.61 -5.92
N LEU A 44 7.88 3.35 -5.68
CA LEU A 44 6.64 3.17 -6.43
C LEU A 44 6.82 3.46 -7.92
N MET A 45 7.57 4.50 -8.25
CA MET A 45 7.87 4.84 -9.64
C MET A 45 8.69 3.76 -10.32
N ASP A 46 9.70 3.22 -9.63
CA ASP A 46 10.52 2.13 -10.15
C ASP A 46 9.68 0.87 -10.37
N CYS A 47 8.75 0.58 -9.48
CA CYS A 47 7.84 -0.55 -9.64
C CYS A 47 6.96 -0.37 -10.87
N HIS A 48 6.47 0.85 -11.10
CA HIS A 48 5.66 1.16 -12.27
C HIS A 48 6.44 0.89 -13.56
N GLU A 49 7.70 1.30 -13.62
CA GLU A 49 8.57 1.07 -14.76
C GLU A 49 8.84 -0.41 -15.00
N LYS A 50 8.89 -1.20 -13.94
CA LYS A 50 9.12 -2.65 -14.01
C LYS A 50 7.84 -3.46 -14.15
N ASP A 51 6.71 -2.79 -14.34
CA ASP A 51 5.38 -3.41 -14.43
C ASP A 51 5.03 -4.24 -13.19
N ILE A 52 5.48 -3.78 -12.04
CA ILE A 52 5.11 -4.38 -10.75
C ILE A 52 3.87 -3.64 -10.23
N GLY A 53 2.80 -4.39 -10.01
CA GLY A 53 1.57 -3.83 -9.46
C GLY A 53 1.48 -4.04 -7.95
N PHE A 54 0.37 -3.63 -7.37
CA PHE A 54 0.13 -3.78 -5.94
C PHE A 54 -1.27 -4.30 -5.70
N GLU A 55 -1.38 -5.19 -4.74
CA GLU A 55 -2.66 -5.67 -4.25
C GLU A 55 -2.87 -5.06 -2.87
N ILE A 56 -4.04 -4.45 -2.66
CA ILE A 56 -4.35 -3.79 -1.41
C ILE A 56 -5.57 -4.46 -0.78
N ASP A 57 -5.40 -4.91 0.45
CA ASP A 57 -6.46 -5.54 1.23
C ASP A 57 -6.77 -4.68 2.46
N VAL A 58 -8.04 -4.50 2.76
CA VAL A 58 -8.48 -3.81 3.98
C VAL A 58 -9.36 -4.77 4.75
N ALA A 59 -8.97 -5.08 6.00
CA ALA A 59 -9.67 -6.05 6.84
C ALA A 59 -9.87 -7.38 6.09
N SER A 60 -8.85 -7.84 5.36
CA SER A 60 -8.82 -9.07 4.56
C SER A 60 -9.72 -9.04 3.32
N ASN A 61 -10.28 -7.89 2.95
CA ASN A 61 -11.05 -7.73 1.73
C ASN A 61 -10.22 -7.02 0.67
N LYS A 62 -10.09 -7.64 -0.50
CA LYS A 62 -9.32 -7.07 -1.59
C LYS A 62 -10.01 -5.83 -2.14
N LEU A 63 -9.23 -4.77 -2.36
CA LEU A 63 -9.72 -3.53 -2.96
C LEU A 63 -9.41 -3.47 -4.44
N ASP A 64 -10.33 -2.89 -5.20
CA ASP A 64 -10.03 -2.40 -6.54
C ASP A 64 -9.46 -0.99 -6.37
N TYR A 65 -8.14 -0.92 -6.15
CA TYR A 65 -7.54 0.34 -5.79
C TYR A 65 -7.60 1.38 -6.91
N ALA A 66 -7.72 0.95 -8.15
CA ALA A 66 -7.85 1.86 -9.28
C ALA A 66 -9.13 2.70 -9.19
N GLU A 67 -10.22 2.11 -8.70
CA GLU A 67 -11.50 2.79 -8.55
C GLU A 67 -11.71 3.34 -7.14
N GLU A 68 -11.15 2.69 -6.13
CA GLU A 68 -11.45 2.97 -4.74
C GLU A 68 -10.37 3.75 -3.99
N MET A 69 -9.37 4.24 -4.71
CA MET A 69 -8.22 4.90 -4.10
C MET A 69 -8.60 6.12 -3.24
N LEU A 70 -9.62 6.86 -3.65
CA LEU A 70 -10.07 8.06 -2.95
C LEU A 70 -11.29 7.83 -2.06
N MET A 71 -11.84 6.62 -2.05
CA MET A 71 -12.99 6.30 -1.20
C MET A 71 -12.54 6.04 0.23
N ASN A 72 -13.41 6.38 1.18
CA ASN A 72 -13.13 6.07 2.58
C ASN A 72 -13.09 4.56 2.77
N LEU A 73 -12.03 4.10 3.42
CA LEU A 73 -11.85 2.69 3.71
C LEU A 73 -12.70 2.29 4.92
N GLN A 74 -13.19 1.05 4.90
CA GLN A 74 -13.81 0.47 6.08
C GLN A 74 -12.79 0.33 7.20
N GLU A 75 -13.25 0.09 8.42
CA GLU A 75 -12.35 -0.14 9.54
C GLU A 75 -11.52 -1.39 9.32
N GLY A 76 -10.29 -1.35 9.79
CA GLY A 76 -9.41 -2.50 9.73
C GLY A 76 -8.02 -2.13 9.23
N ASP A 77 -7.12 -3.08 9.35
CA ASP A 77 -5.74 -2.91 8.94
C ASP A 77 -5.61 -3.03 7.43
N VAL A 78 -4.61 -2.36 6.89
CA VAL A 78 -4.34 -2.35 5.45
C VAL A 78 -3.10 -3.19 5.17
N THR A 79 -3.18 -4.08 4.19
CA THR A 79 -2.04 -4.86 3.71
C THR A 79 -1.78 -4.52 2.26
N ILE A 80 -0.55 -4.17 1.93
CA ILE A 80 -0.13 -3.86 0.57
C ILE A 80 0.91 -4.88 0.15
N THR A 81 0.64 -5.59 -0.94
CA THR A 81 1.49 -6.66 -1.44
C THR A 81 1.93 -6.34 -2.86
N PRO A 82 3.25 -6.30 -3.14
CA PRO A 82 3.71 -6.11 -4.51
C PRO A 82 3.47 -7.37 -5.34
N ILE A 83 3.02 -7.18 -6.57
CA ILE A 83 2.75 -8.27 -7.51
C ILE A 83 3.79 -8.19 -8.62
N PRO A 84 4.74 -9.12 -8.69
CA PRO A 84 5.80 -9.09 -9.69
C PRO A 84 5.25 -9.14 -11.12
N ALA A 85 6.03 -8.58 -12.05
CA ALA A 85 5.71 -8.64 -13.46
C ALA A 85 5.58 -10.11 -13.91
N GLY A 86 4.55 -10.40 -14.71
CA GLY A 86 4.30 -11.75 -15.18
C GLY A 86 3.49 -12.63 -14.23
N SER A 87 3.25 -12.17 -13.00
CA SER A 87 2.45 -12.91 -12.01
C SER A 87 0.98 -12.51 -12.04
N LYS A 88 0.63 -11.53 -12.84
CA LYS A 88 -0.76 -11.09 -12.97
C LYS A 88 -1.50 -12.02 -13.92
N SER A 89 -2.66 -12.45 -13.55
CA SER A 89 -3.52 -13.24 -14.41
C SER A 89 -4.53 -12.34 -15.10
#